data_4b16a720a41845d638595dbbfc733b68
#
_entry.id   4b16a720a41845d638595dbbfc733b68
#
_cell.length_a   1.000
_cell.length_b   1.000
_cell.length_c   1.000
_cell.angle_alpha   90.00
_cell.angle_beta   90.00
_cell.angle_gamma   90.00
#
_symmetry.space_group_name_H-M   'P 1'
#
loop_
_entity.id
_entity.type
_entity.pdbx_description
1 polymer ?
#
loop_
_entity_poly.entity_id
_entity_poly.type
_entity_poly.pdbx_seq_one_letter_code
_entity_poly.pdbx_strand_id
1 'polypeptide(L)'
;RYLQKHYWQTKYSVNFPRMRPSEGHFQPNVILEDRALAQLIFAFRIFDHDVDISISTREGAEFRNNMLPLGITSLSAGSKTDFTYPQALEQFHISDERTPEEVADSIRQKGYEPVWKDWDGWM
;
A
#
# COMPACT_ATOMS: atom_id res chain seq x y z
N ARG A 1 2.56 17.73 9.41
CA ARG A 1 3.10 18.76 10.34
C ARG A 1 2.15 19.07 11.52
N TYR A 2 0.84 19.21 11.27
CA TYR A 2 -0.11 19.45 12.39
C TYR A 2 -0.12 18.28 13.37
N LEU A 3 -0.27 17.06 12.89
CA LEU A 3 -0.27 15.84 13.70
C LEU A 3 1.07 15.66 14.42
N GLN A 4 2.19 15.79 13.75
CA GLN A 4 3.53 15.69 14.33
C GLN A 4 3.76 16.71 15.45
N LYS A 5 3.21 17.93 15.30
CA LYS A 5 3.31 18.97 16.32
C LYS A 5 2.49 18.67 17.56
N HIS A 6 1.26 18.13 17.39
CA HIS A 6 0.31 17.94 18.48
C HIS A 6 0.32 16.53 19.06
N TYR A 7 0.78 15.55 18.28
CA TYR A 7 0.78 14.11 18.62
C TYR A 7 2.13 13.48 18.32
N TRP A 8 3.20 14.09 18.83
CA TRP A 8 4.59 13.74 18.52
C TRP A 8 5.00 12.30 18.89
N GLN A 9 4.26 11.65 19.78
CA GLN A 9 4.48 10.25 20.17
C GLN A 9 3.81 9.24 19.22
N THR A 10 3.01 9.72 18.25
CA THR A 10 2.26 8.86 17.34
C THR A 10 3.05 8.63 16.05
N LYS A 11 3.18 7.39 15.65
CA LYS A 11 3.66 7.04 14.31
C LYS A 11 2.54 7.24 13.29
N TYR A 12 2.91 7.68 12.11
CA TYR A 12 1.97 7.95 11.02
C TYR A 12 2.29 7.02 9.86
N SER A 13 1.24 6.44 9.29
CA SER A 13 1.31 5.70 8.05
C SER A 13 0.39 6.34 7.03
N VAL A 14 0.85 6.42 5.78
CA VAL A 14 0.07 6.92 4.66
C VAL A 14 -0.06 5.86 3.58
N ASN A 15 -1.21 5.85 2.93
CA ASN A 15 -1.48 5.04 1.76
C ASN A 15 -2.09 5.94 0.69
N PHE A 16 -1.75 5.71 -0.57
CA PHE A 16 -2.24 6.47 -1.72
C PHE A 16 -3.11 5.58 -2.62
N PRO A 17 -4.36 5.26 -2.20
CA PRO A 17 -5.23 4.42 -2.99
C PRO A 17 -5.67 5.16 -4.26
N ARG A 18 -5.39 4.57 -5.43
CA ARG A 18 -5.91 5.09 -6.69
C ARG A 18 -7.39 4.76 -6.84
N MET A 19 -8.15 5.75 -7.29
CA MET A 19 -9.52 5.50 -7.70
C MET A 19 -9.51 4.75 -9.02
N ARG A 20 -10.20 3.62 -9.05
CA ARG A 20 -10.40 2.81 -10.26
C ARG A 20 -11.89 2.76 -10.57
N PRO A 21 -12.29 2.57 -11.84
CA PRO A 21 -13.68 2.32 -12.16
C PRO A 21 -14.20 1.17 -11.29
N SER A 22 -15.35 1.38 -10.66
CA SER A 22 -16.06 0.35 -9.89
C SER A 22 -17.36 0.03 -10.57
N GLU A 23 -18.00 -1.09 -10.25
CA GLU A 23 -19.27 -1.51 -10.82
C GLU A 23 -20.43 -0.51 -10.60
N GLY A 24 -20.26 0.49 -9.75
CA GLY A 24 -21.25 1.53 -9.42
C GLY A 24 -21.13 2.79 -10.27
N HIS A 25 -21.07 2.74 -11.59
CA HIS A 25 -21.12 3.88 -12.53
C HIS A 25 -20.20 5.08 -12.21
N PHE A 26 -19.41 5.02 -11.13
CA PHE A 26 -18.47 6.08 -10.78
C PHE A 26 -17.23 5.97 -11.67
N GLN A 27 -16.98 7.04 -12.41
CA GLN A 27 -15.73 7.17 -13.16
C GLN A 27 -14.87 8.27 -12.54
N PRO A 28 -13.60 7.99 -12.26
CA PRO A 28 -12.68 9.01 -11.77
C PRO A 28 -12.47 10.08 -12.85
N ASN A 29 -12.45 11.35 -12.46
CA ASN A 29 -12.16 12.46 -13.39
C ASN A 29 -10.74 12.38 -13.96
N VAL A 30 -9.82 11.74 -13.25
CA VAL A 30 -8.42 11.55 -13.67
C VAL A 30 -8.00 10.13 -13.34
N ILE A 31 -7.39 9.46 -14.30
CA ILE A 31 -6.73 8.17 -14.09
C ILE A 31 -5.28 8.43 -13.72
N LEU A 32 -4.90 8.07 -12.51
CA LEU A 32 -3.53 8.21 -12.04
C LEU A 32 -2.70 7.00 -12.49
N GLU A 33 -1.74 7.23 -13.38
CA GLU A 33 -0.83 6.19 -13.88
C GLU A 33 0.27 5.86 -12.85
N ASP A 34 0.96 4.72 -13.05
CA ASP A 34 2.03 4.23 -12.17
C ASP A 34 3.14 5.27 -11.97
N ARG A 35 3.55 5.93 -13.04
CA ARG A 35 4.57 6.98 -12.98
C ARG A 35 4.17 8.15 -12.08
N ALA A 36 2.93 8.60 -12.21
CA ALA A 36 2.42 9.71 -11.40
C ALA A 36 2.27 9.32 -9.93
N LEU A 37 1.83 8.08 -9.65
CA LEU A 37 1.78 7.57 -8.29
C LEU A 37 3.19 7.44 -7.68
N ALA A 38 4.17 6.94 -8.45
CA ALA A 38 5.55 6.87 -8.00
C ALA A 38 6.11 8.27 -7.68
N GLN A 39 5.86 9.26 -8.54
CA GLN A 39 6.26 10.64 -8.29
C GLN A 39 5.65 11.22 -7.01
N LEU A 40 4.37 10.94 -6.76
CA LEU A 40 3.69 11.35 -5.53
C LEU A 40 4.34 10.73 -4.30
N ILE A 41 4.64 9.44 -4.34
CA ILE A 41 5.30 8.72 -3.25
C ILE A 41 6.70 9.30 -2.99
N PHE A 42 7.49 9.57 -4.04
CA PHE A 42 8.80 10.19 -3.90
C PHE A 42 8.73 11.60 -3.30
N ALA A 43 7.81 12.42 -3.79
CA ALA A 43 7.59 13.76 -3.26
C ALA A 43 7.23 13.71 -1.76
N PHE A 44 6.39 12.74 -1.38
CA PHE A 44 5.99 12.57 0.01
C PHE A 44 7.15 12.08 0.88
N ARG A 45 7.97 11.14 0.39
CA ARG A 45 9.17 10.66 1.08
C ARG A 45 10.21 11.78 1.28
N ILE A 46 10.38 12.66 0.31
CA ILE A 46 11.25 13.84 0.45
C ILE A 46 10.68 14.83 1.47
N PHE A 47 9.36 15.01 1.49
CA PHE A 47 8.68 15.90 2.43
C PHE A 47 8.74 15.40 3.87
N ASP A 48 8.59 14.10 4.08
CA ASP A 48 8.59 13.44 5.39
C ASP A 48 9.32 12.08 5.28
N HIS A 49 10.58 12.06 5.74
CA HIS A 49 11.45 10.91 5.61
C HIS A 49 11.11 9.78 6.60
N ASP A 50 10.43 10.08 7.70
CA ASP A 50 10.12 9.13 8.77
C ASP A 50 8.71 8.51 8.65
N VAL A 51 7.87 9.03 7.77
CA VAL A 51 6.51 8.50 7.62
C VAL A 51 6.50 7.10 7.03
N ASP A 52 5.67 6.23 7.56
CA ASP A 52 5.42 4.93 6.94
C ASP A 52 4.57 5.11 5.68
N ILE A 53 5.01 4.50 4.57
CA ILE A 53 4.27 4.50 3.31
C ILE A 53 3.90 3.07 2.96
N SER A 54 2.60 2.80 2.92
CA SER A 54 2.06 1.49 2.58
C SER A 54 1.49 1.45 1.16
N ILE A 55 1.61 0.31 0.50
CA ILE A 55 0.93 0.01 -0.76
C ILE A 55 0.05 -1.21 -0.59
N SER A 56 -1.21 -1.08 -0.99
CA SER A 56 -2.20 -2.15 -0.89
C SER A 56 -2.16 -3.11 -2.08
N THR A 57 -2.85 -4.25 -1.94
CA THR A 57 -3.06 -5.26 -3.00
C THR A 57 -3.90 -4.76 -4.18
N ARG A 58 -4.43 -3.54 -4.12
CA ARG A 58 -5.10 -2.88 -5.26
C ARG A 58 -4.13 -2.53 -6.38
N GLU A 59 -2.84 -2.40 -6.05
CA GLU A 59 -1.76 -2.17 -7.01
C GLU A 59 -1.17 -3.48 -7.50
N GLY A 60 -0.78 -3.52 -8.78
CA GLY A 60 -0.23 -4.73 -9.40
C GLY A 60 1.11 -5.16 -8.81
N ALA A 61 1.38 -6.45 -8.85
CA ALA A 61 2.57 -7.07 -8.28
C ALA A 61 3.87 -6.44 -8.80
N GLU A 62 3.95 -6.17 -10.09
CA GLU A 62 5.13 -5.57 -10.73
C GLU A 62 5.42 -4.17 -10.17
N PHE A 63 4.40 -3.29 -10.13
CA PHE A 63 4.54 -1.96 -9.58
C PHE A 63 4.98 -2.00 -8.12
N ARG A 64 4.35 -2.86 -7.31
CA ARG A 64 4.67 -3.03 -5.89
C ARG A 64 6.12 -3.50 -5.70
N ASN A 65 6.58 -4.48 -6.48
CA ASN A 65 7.95 -4.95 -6.44
C ASN A 65 8.97 -3.87 -6.84
N ASN A 66 8.65 -3.05 -7.82
CA ASN A 66 9.51 -1.97 -8.28
C ASN A 66 9.59 -0.82 -7.27
N MET A 67 8.52 -0.60 -6.50
CA MET A 67 8.47 0.45 -5.48
C MET A 67 9.15 0.06 -4.15
N LEU A 68 9.40 -1.22 -3.89
CA LEU A 68 10.07 -1.70 -2.67
C LEU A 68 11.38 -0.96 -2.36
N PRO A 69 12.35 -0.86 -3.31
CA PRO A 69 13.61 -0.16 -3.04
C PRO A 69 13.47 1.36 -3.08
N LEU A 70 12.28 1.90 -3.34
CA LEU A 70 12.07 3.30 -3.67
C LEU A 70 11.24 4.06 -2.61
N GLY A 71 11.28 3.60 -1.35
CA GLY A 71 10.74 4.35 -0.23
C GLY A 71 9.42 3.83 0.34
N ILE A 72 8.98 2.65 -0.06
CA ILE A 72 7.87 1.94 0.58
C ILE A 72 8.37 1.26 1.86
N THR A 73 7.56 1.32 2.92
CA THR A 73 7.88 0.70 4.21
C THR A 73 7.02 -0.52 4.49
N SER A 74 5.81 -0.60 3.91
CA SER A 74 4.93 -1.73 4.15
C SER A 74 4.09 -2.12 2.94
N LEU A 75 3.75 -3.40 2.86
CA LEU A 75 2.92 -3.99 1.82
C LEU A 75 1.83 -4.84 2.47
N SER A 76 0.59 -4.70 2.03
CA SER A 76 -0.44 -5.68 2.37
C SER A 76 -0.33 -6.91 1.45
N ALA A 77 -0.73 -8.08 1.95
CA ALA A 77 -0.75 -9.32 1.19
C ALA A 77 -1.95 -10.18 1.58
N GLY A 78 -2.40 -11.05 0.69
CA GLY A 78 -3.48 -11.99 0.95
C GLY A 78 -4.82 -11.32 1.28
N SER A 79 -5.05 -10.10 0.81
CA SER A 79 -6.32 -9.40 1.02
C SER A 79 -7.44 -10.15 0.31
N LYS A 80 -8.58 -10.31 1.00
CA LYS A 80 -9.81 -10.88 0.43
C LYS A 80 -10.92 -9.86 0.57
N THR A 81 -11.68 -9.66 -0.50
CA THR A 81 -12.85 -8.76 -0.51
C THR A 81 -14.17 -9.50 -0.57
N ASP A 82 -14.13 -10.81 -0.79
CA ASP A 82 -15.28 -11.70 -0.77
C ASP A 82 -15.68 -12.01 0.66
N PHE A 83 -16.55 -11.20 1.21
CA PHE A 83 -17.28 -11.55 2.42
C PHE A 83 -18.33 -12.63 2.06
N THR A 84 -18.55 -13.57 2.96
CA THR A 84 -19.33 -14.81 2.92
C THR A 84 -20.77 -14.73 2.39
N TYR A 85 -21.17 -13.68 1.69
CA TYR A 85 -22.46 -13.57 1.04
C TYR A 85 -22.30 -13.79 -0.47
N PRO A 86 -22.93 -14.83 -1.05
CA PRO A 86 -22.80 -15.19 -2.47
C PRO A 86 -23.26 -14.12 -3.48
N GLN A 87 -23.66 -12.94 -3.03
CA GLN A 87 -24.17 -11.83 -3.83
C GLN A 87 -23.49 -10.49 -3.50
N ALA A 88 -22.45 -10.48 -2.68
CA ALA A 88 -21.71 -9.25 -2.43
C ALA A 88 -20.86 -8.91 -3.68
N LEU A 89 -21.19 -7.83 -4.33
CA LEU A 89 -20.37 -7.23 -5.38
C LEU A 89 -18.96 -6.99 -4.84
N GLU A 90 -17.93 -7.32 -5.60
CA GLU A 90 -16.54 -7.02 -5.25
C GLU A 90 -16.41 -5.54 -4.91
N GLN A 91 -16.20 -5.23 -3.66
CA GLN A 91 -16.08 -3.85 -3.20
C GLN A 91 -14.84 -3.15 -3.81
N PHE A 92 -13.79 -3.94 -4.09
CA PHE A 92 -12.55 -3.45 -4.69
C PHE A 92 -11.89 -4.54 -5.54
N HIS A 93 -11.41 -4.18 -6.70
CA HIS A 93 -10.57 -5.05 -7.51
C HIS A 93 -9.20 -5.24 -6.83
N ILE A 94 -8.85 -6.49 -6.54
CA ILE A 94 -7.51 -6.89 -6.07
C ILE A 94 -6.67 -7.17 -7.32
N SER A 95 -5.56 -6.45 -7.47
CA SER A 95 -4.65 -6.62 -8.60
C SER A 95 -3.45 -7.51 -8.29
N ASP A 96 -3.14 -7.66 -7.00
CA ASP A 96 -2.08 -8.56 -6.52
C ASP A 96 -2.68 -9.58 -5.58
N GLU A 97 -2.89 -10.79 -6.10
CA GLU A 97 -3.51 -11.91 -5.39
C GLU A 97 -2.49 -12.80 -4.68
N ARG A 98 -1.20 -12.42 -4.70
CA ARG A 98 -0.14 -13.21 -4.06
C ARG A 98 -0.42 -13.43 -2.58
N THR A 99 -0.05 -14.63 -2.14
CA THR A 99 -0.07 -14.99 -0.72
C THR A 99 0.96 -14.16 0.07
N PRO A 100 0.83 -14.06 1.39
CA PRO A 100 1.83 -13.42 2.23
C PRO A 100 3.23 -13.98 2.04
N GLU A 101 3.35 -15.30 1.85
CA GLU A 101 4.61 -16.00 1.62
C GLU A 101 5.25 -15.59 0.29
N GLU A 102 4.48 -15.54 -0.79
CA GLU A 102 4.95 -15.11 -2.12
C GLU A 102 5.41 -13.63 -2.11
N VAL A 103 4.71 -12.77 -1.38
CA VAL A 103 5.14 -11.37 -1.19
C VAL A 103 6.43 -11.31 -0.37
N ALA A 104 6.54 -12.09 0.71
CA ALA A 104 7.76 -12.18 1.50
C ALA A 104 8.96 -12.67 0.67
N ASP A 105 8.77 -13.67 -0.19
CA ASP A 105 9.81 -14.15 -1.08
C ASP A 105 10.24 -13.08 -2.10
N SER A 106 9.31 -12.28 -2.62
CA SER A 106 9.65 -11.16 -3.50
C SER A 106 10.46 -10.07 -2.79
N ILE A 107 10.20 -9.84 -1.51
CA ILE A 107 10.97 -8.92 -0.65
C ILE A 107 12.40 -9.45 -0.47
N ARG A 108 12.57 -10.74 -0.16
CA ARG A 108 13.89 -11.39 -0.02
C ARG A 108 14.69 -11.34 -1.30
N GLN A 109 14.06 -11.61 -2.45
CA GLN A 109 14.70 -11.54 -3.77
C GLN A 109 15.24 -10.13 -4.09
N LYS A 110 14.66 -9.09 -3.52
CA LYS A 110 15.15 -7.71 -3.63
C LYS A 110 16.24 -7.37 -2.59
N GLY A 111 16.65 -8.32 -1.75
CA GLY A 111 17.67 -8.12 -0.74
C GLY A 111 17.18 -7.52 0.58
N TYR A 112 15.88 -7.52 0.82
CA TYR A 112 15.28 -7.04 2.06
C TYR A 112 14.79 -8.19 2.94
N GLU A 113 14.70 -7.95 4.23
CA GLU A 113 14.12 -8.89 5.19
C GLU A 113 12.64 -8.55 5.42
N PRO A 114 11.69 -9.48 5.15
CA PRO A 114 10.28 -9.24 5.45
C PRO A 114 10.02 -9.29 6.94
N VAL A 115 9.42 -8.25 7.48
CA VAL A 115 8.93 -8.20 8.85
C VAL A 115 7.43 -8.44 8.84
N TRP A 116 6.99 -9.53 9.48
CA TRP A 116 5.59 -9.96 9.46
C TRP A 116 4.68 -9.13 10.35
N LYS A 117 5.27 -8.44 11.31
CA LYS A 117 4.50 -7.66 12.26
C LYS A 117 5.34 -6.53 12.81
N ASP A 118 4.84 -5.34 12.60
CA ASP A 118 5.41 -4.15 13.19
C ASP A 118 4.84 -3.96 14.61
N TRP A 119 5.36 -4.75 15.55
CA TRP A 119 5.10 -4.53 16.96
C TRP A 119 6.25 -3.70 17.53
N ASP A 120 6.01 -2.45 17.77
CA ASP A 120 6.81 -1.77 18.78
C ASP A 120 6.52 -2.44 20.13
N GLY A 121 7.51 -3.16 20.63
CA GLY A 121 7.45 -3.67 21.99
C GLY A 121 7.44 -2.50 22.95
N TRP A 122 6.25 -2.07 23.31
CA TRP A 122 6.08 -1.28 24.52
C TRP A 122 6.23 -2.24 25.69
N MET A 123 7.44 -2.49 26.08
CA MET A 123 7.78 -3.10 27.36
C MET A 123 8.93 -2.34 27.99
#